data_dfcaa583c579987f9e34b3dc9dc7b890
#
_entry.id   dfcaa583c579987f9e34b3dc9dc7b890
#
_cell.length_a   1.000
_cell.length_b   1.000
_cell.length_c   1.000
_cell.angle_alpha   90.00
_cell.angle_beta   90.00
_cell.angle_gamma   90.00
#
_symmetry.space_group_name_H-M   'P 1'
#
loop_
_entity.id
_entity.type
_entity.pdbx_description
1 polymer ?
#
loop_
_entity_poly.entity_id
_entity_poly.type
_entity_poly.pdbx_seq_one_letter_code
_entity_poly.pdbx_strand_id
1 'polypeptide(L)'
;MIRKMPSLWGSYSRILFLPRRGLPADGRLPRLVLSCSAVHFEARRIAAYRRVCRLDEAEAVPLLYPQIHAIPLHMRLIGRSRMPIAPLGLIQLRNHVQRYQHVPLQVRVELTCRILTERRTGRGLEFDIGTEVWRDDLLLWQAITTYLCRGDYLPAGQSPDPLPPRAQWQPLSAAPEPLDSWRVPLTGGWRFARISGDFNPLHLSRLAARVFGFPRPSVHGQWALGRSLAGRRLPERVRLDVHFEAPLFLGSRVRQEHCRQGEREQWALLSTCGEARPLLLAQLDEAPPGPLR
;
A
#
# COMPACT_ATOMS: atom_id res chain seq x y z
N MET A 1 13.27 -18.80 1.63
CA MET A 1 14.02 -17.86 0.76
C MET A 1 13.81 -18.25 -0.70
N ILE A 2 13.64 -17.31 -1.60
CA ILE A 2 13.58 -17.53 -3.05
C ILE A 2 14.66 -16.68 -3.74
N ARG A 3 15.18 -17.16 -4.88
CA ARG A 3 16.24 -16.43 -5.62
C ARG A 3 15.70 -15.45 -6.68
N LYS A 4 14.46 -15.61 -7.11
CA LYS A 4 13.83 -14.76 -8.13
C LYS A 4 12.46 -14.30 -7.66
N MET A 5 12.10 -13.07 -8.03
CA MET A 5 10.75 -12.56 -7.81
C MET A 5 9.69 -13.50 -8.42
N PRO A 6 8.59 -13.77 -7.71
CA PRO A 6 7.55 -14.64 -8.21
C PRO A 6 6.95 -14.10 -9.51
N SER A 7 6.59 -15.00 -10.43
CA SER A 7 5.80 -14.58 -11.58
C SER A 7 4.39 -14.20 -11.13
N LEU A 8 3.88 -13.14 -11.70
CA LEU A 8 2.53 -12.62 -11.39
C LEU A 8 1.46 -13.64 -11.74
N TRP A 9 1.53 -14.25 -12.94
CA TRP A 9 0.57 -15.24 -13.39
C TRP A 9 0.50 -16.48 -12.48
N GLY A 10 1.64 -16.99 -12.02
CA GLY A 10 1.70 -18.12 -11.08
C GLY A 10 1.16 -17.75 -9.68
N SER A 11 1.13 -16.47 -9.32
CA SER A 11 0.55 -16.01 -8.05
C SER A 11 -0.97 -15.87 -8.18
N TYR A 12 -1.49 -15.30 -9.28
CA TYR A 12 -2.92 -15.12 -9.50
C TYR A 12 -3.67 -16.42 -9.81
N SER A 13 -3.09 -17.35 -10.57
CA SER A 13 -3.73 -18.64 -10.85
C SER A 13 -4.00 -19.42 -9.55
N ARG A 14 -3.06 -19.41 -8.62
CA ARG A 14 -3.24 -20.04 -7.30
C ARG A 14 -4.36 -19.37 -6.49
N ILE A 15 -4.48 -18.05 -6.56
CA ILE A 15 -5.48 -17.27 -5.84
C ILE A 15 -6.91 -17.65 -6.25
N LEU A 16 -7.14 -17.94 -7.55
CA LEU A 16 -8.44 -18.25 -8.09
C LEU A 16 -8.94 -19.67 -7.71
N PHE A 17 -8.01 -20.62 -7.49
CA PHE A 17 -8.34 -22.04 -7.30
C PHE A 17 -8.10 -22.57 -5.89
N LEU A 18 -7.64 -21.75 -4.93
CA LEU A 18 -7.42 -22.20 -3.55
C LEU A 18 -8.73 -22.27 -2.77
N PRO A 19 -9.07 -23.46 -2.20
CA PRO A 19 -10.19 -23.56 -1.28
C PRO A 19 -9.92 -22.70 -0.03
N ARG A 20 -10.92 -21.95 0.39
CA ARG A 20 -10.86 -21.10 1.58
C ARG A 20 -11.11 -21.95 2.82
N ARG A 21 -10.14 -22.03 3.68
CA ARG A 21 -10.31 -22.58 5.03
C ARG A 21 -10.61 -21.38 5.92
N GLY A 22 -11.71 -21.32 6.62
CA GLY A 22 -11.98 -20.27 7.60
C GLY A 22 -10.81 -20.05 8.58
N LEU A 23 -10.84 -19.00 9.39
CA LEU A 23 -9.80 -18.78 10.39
C LEU A 23 -9.62 -20.04 11.26
N PRO A 24 -8.38 -20.37 11.68
CA PRO A 24 -8.12 -21.40 12.67
C PRO A 24 -8.91 -21.14 13.96
N ALA A 25 -9.09 -22.15 14.80
CA ALA A 25 -9.85 -22.05 16.04
C ALA A 25 -9.32 -20.97 17.01
N ASP A 26 -8.01 -20.73 16.99
CA ASP A 26 -7.36 -19.65 17.74
C ASP A 26 -7.60 -18.25 17.11
N GLY A 27 -8.19 -18.20 15.92
CA GLY A 27 -8.50 -16.98 15.18
C GLY A 27 -7.27 -16.21 14.69
N ARG A 28 -6.09 -16.82 14.69
CA ARG A 28 -4.83 -16.16 14.31
C ARG A 28 -4.42 -16.49 12.88
N LEU A 29 -3.79 -15.53 12.24
CA LEU A 29 -3.15 -15.75 10.95
C LEU A 29 -1.78 -16.43 11.12
N PRO A 30 -1.37 -17.31 10.21
CA PRO A 30 -0.07 -17.94 10.26
C PRO A 30 1.05 -16.91 10.05
N ARG A 31 2.09 -16.96 10.86
CA ARG A 31 3.27 -16.08 10.78
C ARG A 31 4.16 -16.49 9.60
N LEU A 32 3.73 -16.15 8.39
CA LEU A 32 4.44 -16.48 7.17
C LEU A 32 5.49 -15.43 6.85
N VAL A 33 6.65 -15.91 6.36
CA VAL A 33 7.75 -15.07 5.88
C VAL A 33 8.13 -15.52 4.47
N LEU A 34 8.47 -14.57 3.63
CA LEU A 34 8.96 -14.80 2.28
C LEU A 34 10.04 -13.77 1.94
N SER A 35 11.27 -14.24 1.71
CA SER A 35 12.40 -13.39 1.31
C SER A 35 12.86 -13.69 -0.10
N CYS A 36 13.25 -12.67 -0.84
CA CYS A 36 13.92 -12.75 -2.13
C CYS A 36 15.30 -12.09 -2.02
N SER A 37 16.38 -12.88 -2.18
CA SER A 37 17.76 -12.46 -1.91
C SER A 37 18.48 -11.83 -3.11
N ALA A 38 17.86 -11.77 -4.28
CA ALA A 38 18.49 -11.22 -5.48
C ALA A 38 17.55 -10.26 -6.21
N VAL A 39 17.20 -9.19 -5.52
CA VAL A 39 16.36 -8.13 -6.07
C VAL A 39 17.23 -7.03 -6.62
N HIS A 40 16.92 -6.58 -7.84
CA HIS A 40 17.51 -5.41 -8.46
C HIS A 40 16.39 -4.45 -8.88
N PHE A 41 16.53 -3.20 -8.51
CA PHE A 41 15.61 -2.15 -8.98
C PHE A 41 16.08 -1.64 -10.33
N GLU A 42 15.35 -2.01 -11.37
CA GLU A 42 15.70 -1.69 -12.76
C GLU A 42 15.30 -0.25 -13.12
N ALA A 43 16.24 0.52 -13.69
CA ALA A 43 16.00 1.91 -14.11
C ALA A 43 14.79 2.05 -15.04
N ARG A 44 14.62 1.13 -16.02
CA ARG A 44 13.51 1.13 -16.95
C ARG A 44 12.15 1.01 -16.25
N ARG A 45 12.03 0.16 -15.26
CA ARG A 45 10.79 -0.05 -14.49
C ARG A 45 10.49 1.15 -13.59
N ILE A 46 11.53 1.72 -12.98
CA ILE A 46 11.40 2.96 -12.19
C ILE A 46 10.94 4.12 -13.06
N ALA A 47 11.54 4.30 -14.24
CA ALA A 47 11.10 5.34 -15.19
C ALA A 47 9.63 5.17 -15.61
N ALA A 48 9.16 3.93 -15.80
CA ALA A 48 7.75 3.65 -16.06
C ALA A 48 6.85 4.02 -14.87
N TYR A 49 7.27 3.71 -13.64
CA TYR A 49 6.56 4.08 -12.42
C TYR A 49 6.48 5.61 -12.26
N ARG A 50 7.61 6.32 -12.40
CA ARG A 50 7.65 7.79 -12.37
C ARG A 50 6.68 8.41 -13.38
N ARG A 51 6.70 7.94 -14.61
CA ARG A 51 5.80 8.44 -15.67
C ARG A 51 4.34 8.27 -15.31
N VAL A 52 3.95 7.14 -14.73
CA VAL A 52 2.55 6.86 -14.38
C VAL A 52 2.11 7.65 -13.15
N CYS A 53 2.99 7.87 -12.18
CA CYS A 53 2.73 8.68 -11.00
C CYS A 53 3.10 10.17 -11.17
N ARG A 54 3.69 10.56 -12.31
CA ARG A 54 4.19 11.93 -12.58
C ARG A 54 5.20 12.40 -11.53
N LEU A 55 6.11 11.52 -11.14
CA LEU A 55 7.18 11.83 -10.20
C LEU A 55 8.39 12.39 -10.94
N ASP A 56 9.08 13.34 -10.29
CA ASP A 56 10.35 13.89 -10.74
C ASP A 56 11.51 12.89 -10.59
N GLU A 57 12.65 13.18 -11.20
CA GLU A 57 13.85 12.33 -11.15
C GLU A 57 14.75 12.62 -9.93
N ALA A 58 14.19 13.19 -8.87
CA ALA A 58 14.95 13.62 -7.69
C ALA A 58 15.68 12.48 -6.94
N GLU A 59 15.17 11.24 -7.04
CA GLU A 59 15.72 10.10 -6.30
C GLU A 59 16.00 8.94 -7.26
N ALA A 60 17.08 8.19 -7.05
CA ALA A 60 17.40 7.02 -7.87
C ALA A 60 16.28 5.97 -7.82
N VAL A 61 15.81 5.62 -6.60
CA VAL A 61 14.66 4.76 -6.35
C VAL A 61 13.62 5.55 -5.56
N PRO A 62 12.43 5.84 -6.13
CA PRO A 62 11.39 6.60 -5.43
C PRO A 62 10.95 5.92 -4.12
N LEU A 63 10.58 6.70 -3.11
CA LEU A 63 10.24 6.25 -1.76
C LEU A 63 9.28 5.04 -1.73
N LEU A 64 8.25 5.03 -2.57
CA LEU A 64 7.22 3.98 -2.59
C LEU A 64 7.55 2.82 -3.53
N TYR A 65 8.58 2.94 -4.36
CA TYR A 65 8.86 1.92 -5.38
C TYR A 65 9.20 0.53 -4.81
N PRO A 66 9.92 0.40 -3.68
CA PRO A 66 10.14 -0.91 -3.06
C PRO A 66 8.83 -1.62 -2.71
N GLN A 67 7.82 -0.89 -2.20
CA GLN A 67 6.49 -1.43 -1.92
C GLN A 67 5.81 -1.94 -3.19
N ILE A 68 5.88 -1.17 -4.29
CA ILE A 68 5.30 -1.55 -5.58
C ILE A 68 5.98 -2.82 -6.12
N HIS A 69 7.29 -2.90 -5.98
CA HIS A 69 8.06 -4.08 -6.40
C HIS A 69 7.76 -5.31 -5.53
N ALA A 70 7.35 -5.13 -4.28
CA ALA A 70 7.02 -6.20 -3.34
C ALA A 70 5.62 -6.82 -3.55
N ILE A 71 4.72 -6.20 -4.33
CA ILE A 71 3.35 -6.70 -4.53
C ILE A 71 3.29 -8.19 -4.93
N PRO A 72 4.14 -8.69 -5.85
CA PRO A 72 4.15 -10.13 -6.16
C PRO A 72 4.50 -11.02 -4.97
N LEU A 73 5.34 -10.55 -4.03
CA LEU A 73 5.64 -11.28 -2.78
C LEU A 73 4.44 -11.27 -1.84
N HIS A 74 3.75 -10.12 -1.69
CA HIS A 74 2.50 -10.04 -0.92
C HIS A 74 1.46 -11.02 -1.47
N MET A 75 1.21 -10.99 -2.78
CA MET A 75 0.25 -11.90 -3.42
C MET A 75 0.64 -13.36 -3.22
N ARG A 76 1.93 -13.71 -3.34
CA ARG A 76 2.41 -15.07 -3.08
C ARG A 76 2.29 -15.48 -1.61
N LEU A 77 2.47 -14.54 -0.68
CA LEU A 77 2.33 -14.78 0.76
C LEU A 77 0.87 -15.06 1.12
N ILE A 78 -0.04 -14.18 0.67
CA ILE A 78 -1.49 -14.27 0.91
C ILE A 78 -2.08 -15.48 0.16
N GLY A 79 -1.60 -15.79 -1.04
CA GLY A 79 -2.03 -16.92 -1.86
C GLY A 79 -1.48 -18.28 -1.42
N ARG A 80 -0.89 -18.42 -0.24
CA ARG A 80 -0.49 -19.74 0.30
C ARG A 80 -1.70 -20.50 0.83
N SER A 81 -1.67 -21.83 0.68
CA SER A 81 -2.75 -22.71 1.17
C SER A 81 -3.01 -22.63 2.67
N ARG A 82 -2.01 -22.18 3.44
CA ARG A 82 -2.12 -21.95 4.89
C ARG A 82 -2.82 -20.63 5.26
N MET A 83 -2.98 -19.68 4.30
CA MET A 83 -3.72 -18.44 4.54
C MET A 83 -5.22 -18.71 4.47
N PRO A 84 -5.96 -18.45 5.55
CA PRO A 84 -7.38 -18.77 5.64
C PRO A 84 -8.30 -17.76 4.95
N ILE A 85 -7.74 -16.62 4.52
CA ILE A 85 -8.48 -15.48 3.95
C ILE A 85 -8.39 -15.45 2.42
N ALA A 86 -9.41 -14.82 1.80
CA ALA A 86 -9.45 -14.63 0.36
C ALA A 86 -8.51 -13.51 -0.09
N PRO A 87 -7.60 -13.76 -1.04
CA PRO A 87 -6.76 -12.70 -1.59
C PRO A 87 -7.52 -11.70 -2.47
N LEU A 88 -8.60 -12.12 -3.13
CA LEU A 88 -9.44 -11.25 -3.95
C LEU A 88 -10.41 -10.44 -3.08
N GLY A 89 -10.54 -9.16 -3.40
CA GLY A 89 -11.39 -8.23 -2.65
C GLY A 89 -10.73 -7.65 -1.39
N LEU A 90 -9.46 -7.93 -1.14
CA LEU A 90 -8.70 -7.25 -0.10
C LEU A 90 -8.63 -5.74 -0.39
N ILE A 91 -8.83 -4.95 0.65
CA ILE A 91 -8.77 -3.50 0.60
C ILE A 91 -7.54 -3.04 1.40
N GLN A 92 -6.70 -2.23 0.81
CA GLN A 92 -5.63 -1.57 1.54
C GLN A 92 -6.19 -0.41 2.34
N LEU A 93 -5.96 -0.41 3.66
CA LEU A 93 -6.45 0.64 4.57
C LEU A 93 -5.37 1.63 4.96
N ARG A 94 -4.15 1.14 5.22
CA ARG A 94 -3.04 1.96 5.72
C ARG A 94 -1.74 1.52 5.09
N ASN A 95 -0.82 2.46 4.99
CA ASN A 95 0.56 2.17 4.64
C ASN A 95 1.48 3.07 5.47
N HIS A 96 2.42 2.45 6.17
CA HIS A 96 3.44 3.14 6.96
C HIS A 96 4.78 2.81 6.32
N VAL A 97 5.49 3.83 5.85
CA VAL A 97 6.77 3.68 5.15
C VAL A 97 7.83 4.43 5.91
N GLN A 98 8.98 3.81 6.10
CA GLN A 98 10.15 4.45 6.67
C GLN A 98 11.39 4.14 5.83
N ARG A 99 12.07 5.18 5.40
CA ARG A 99 13.37 5.10 4.73
C ARG A 99 14.44 5.60 5.67
N TYR A 100 15.50 4.82 5.82
CA TYR A 100 16.67 5.15 6.62
C TYR A 100 17.80 5.69 5.77
N GLN A 101 17.92 5.15 4.55
CA GLN A 101 18.88 5.54 3.54
C GLN A 101 18.28 5.32 2.15
N HIS A 102 18.78 6.04 1.16
CA HIS A 102 18.37 5.83 -0.22
C HIS A 102 18.63 4.39 -0.66
N VAL A 103 17.61 3.77 -1.23
CA VAL A 103 17.73 2.44 -1.81
C VAL A 103 18.54 2.57 -3.11
N PRO A 104 19.65 1.84 -3.27
CA PRO A 104 20.50 1.98 -4.43
C PRO A 104 19.88 1.38 -5.69
N LEU A 105 20.12 2.03 -6.83
CA LEU A 105 19.71 1.56 -8.14
C LEU A 105 20.70 0.50 -8.65
N GLN A 106 20.18 -0.56 -9.28
CA GLN A 106 20.96 -1.63 -9.92
C GLN A 106 21.95 -2.39 -8.99
N VAL A 107 21.80 -2.20 -7.70
CA VAL A 107 22.55 -2.96 -6.70
C VAL A 107 21.67 -4.09 -6.18
N ARG A 108 22.29 -5.23 -5.86
CA ARG A 108 21.58 -6.36 -5.27
C ARG A 108 21.15 -6.03 -3.84
N VAL A 109 19.88 -6.25 -3.54
CA VAL A 109 19.28 -6.12 -2.21
C VAL A 109 18.44 -7.35 -1.88
N GLU A 110 18.17 -7.55 -0.61
CA GLU A 110 17.19 -8.52 -0.14
C GLU A 110 15.87 -7.81 0.12
N LEU A 111 14.76 -8.41 -0.34
CA LEU A 111 13.40 -7.96 -0.08
C LEU A 111 12.67 -9.03 0.73
N THR A 112 12.26 -8.70 1.95
CA THR A 112 11.57 -9.61 2.85
C THR A 112 10.16 -9.11 3.14
N CYS A 113 9.17 -10.02 3.04
CA CYS A 113 7.77 -9.77 3.41
C CYS A 113 7.34 -10.76 4.48
N ARG A 114 6.61 -10.29 5.51
CA ARG A 114 6.12 -11.13 6.60
C ARG A 114 4.74 -10.71 7.07
N ILE A 115 3.89 -11.69 7.49
CA ILE A 115 2.65 -11.41 8.22
C ILE A 115 3.05 -11.01 9.65
N LEU A 116 2.62 -9.82 10.08
CA LEU A 116 2.97 -9.27 11.40
C LEU A 116 1.86 -9.52 12.42
N THR A 117 0.75 -8.83 12.27
CA THR A 117 -0.36 -8.84 13.23
C THR A 117 -1.69 -8.88 12.50
N GLU A 118 -2.71 -9.35 13.19
CA GLU A 118 -4.11 -9.26 12.77
C GLU A 118 -4.92 -8.53 13.86
N ARG A 119 -6.05 -7.94 13.44
CA ARG A 119 -7.02 -7.28 14.31
C ARG A 119 -8.41 -7.53 13.79
N ARG A 120 -9.33 -7.86 14.72
CA ARG A 120 -10.74 -8.02 14.41
C ARG A 120 -11.43 -6.69 14.60
N THR A 121 -12.18 -6.28 13.60
CA THR A 121 -12.88 -4.99 13.59
C THR A 121 -14.33 -5.19 13.19
N GLY A 122 -15.18 -4.22 13.43
CA GLY A 122 -16.58 -4.27 12.97
C GLY A 122 -16.75 -4.31 11.44
N ARG A 123 -15.67 -4.08 10.66
CA ARG A 123 -15.65 -4.16 9.19
C ARG A 123 -15.06 -5.47 8.66
N GLY A 124 -14.42 -6.26 9.51
CA GLY A 124 -13.74 -7.48 9.12
C GLY A 124 -12.40 -7.70 9.83
N LEU A 125 -11.57 -8.52 9.23
CA LEU A 125 -10.23 -8.82 9.70
C LEU A 125 -9.21 -7.89 9.04
N GLU A 126 -8.57 -7.04 9.82
CA GLU A 126 -7.39 -6.29 9.39
C GLU A 126 -6.13 -7.12 9.67
N PHE A 127 -5.17 -7.08 8.77
CA PHE A 127 -3.87 -7.69 9.00
C PHE A 127 -2.74 -6.89 8.35
N ASP A 128 -1.57 -6.97 8.95
CA ASP A 128 -0.40 -6.23 8.56
C ASP A 128 0.60 -7.12 7.84
N ILE A 129 1.13 -6.63 6.71
CA ILE A 129 2.30 -7.19 6.05
C ILE A 129 3.45 -6.21 6.21
N GLY A 130 4.51 -6.64 6.91
CA GLY A 130 5.79 -5.95 6.93
C GLY A 130 6.58 -6.27 5.67
N THR A 131 7.20 -5.24 5.10
CA THR A 131 8.09 -5.33 3.93
C THR A 131 9.38 -4.61 4.24
N GLU A 132 10.51 -5.24 4.02
CA GLU A 132 11.84 -4.70 4.35
C GLU A 132 12.78 -4.84 3.16
N VAL A 133 13.62 -3.83 2.96
CA VAL A 133 14.73 -3.85 1.99
C VAL A 133 16.04 -3.78 2.75
N TRP A 134 16.84 -4.82 2.58
CA TRP A 134 18.14 -4.98 3.23
C TRP A 134 19.26 -4.99 2.19
N ARG A 135 20.36 -4.38 2.54
CA ARG A 135 21.65 -4.55 1.85
C ARG A 135 22.65 -5.03 2.86
N ASP A 136 23.09 -6.25 2.68
CA ASP A 136 23.87 -6.96 3.69
C ASP A 136 23.09 -6.96 5.03
N ASP A 137 23.66 -6.48 6.12
CA ASP A 137 23.00 -6.38 7.43
C ASP A 137 22.36 -5.01 7.68
N LEU A 138 22.32 -4.12 6.67
CA LEU A 138 21.79 -2.77 6.80
C LEU A 138 20.34 -2.69 6.29
N LEU A 139 19.42 -2.30 7.18
CA LEU A 139 18.04 -1.97 6.82
C LEU A 139 18.00 -0.60 6.16
N LEU A 140 17.68 -0.56 4.86
CA LEU A 140 17.58 0.68 4.10
C LEU A 140 16.18 1.29 4.14
N TRP A 141 15.16 0.41 4.10
CA TRP A 141 13.77 0.81 3.94
C TRP A 141 12.83 -0.25 4.51
N GLN A 142 11.72 0.18 5.06
CA GLN A 142 10.64 -0.73 5.48
C GLN A 142 9.27 -0.12 5.29
N ALA A 143 8.25 -0.98 5.20
CA ALA A 143 6.84 -0.57 5.24
C ALA A 143 5.99 -1.59 5.98
N ILE A 144 4.89 -1.10 6.56
CA ILE A 144 3.81 -1.91 7.08
C ILE A 144 2.54 -1.57 6.29
N THR A 145 2.03 -2.56 5.57
CA THR A 145 0.80 -2.42 4.79
C THR A 145 -0.33 -3.14 5.50
N THR A 146 -1.39 -2.42 5.85
CA THR A 146 -2.60 -2.99 6.45
C THR A 146 -3.63 -3.27 5.37
N TYR A 147 -4.06 -4.53 5.30
CA TYR A 147 -5.17 -4.99 4.47
C TYR A 147 -6.39 -5.32 5.30
N LEU A 148 -7.57 -5.09 4.75
CA LEU A 148 -8.87 -5.50 5.27
C LEU A 148 -9.43 -6.64 4.42
N CYS A 149 -9.72 -7.76 5.07
CA CYS A 149 -10.59 -8.80 4.55
C CYS A 149 -12.00 -8.58 5.14
N ARG A 150 -12.95 -8.15 4.30
CA ARG A 150 -14.34 -7.93 4.73
C ARG A 150 -14.97 -9.23 5.17
N GLY A 151 -15.78 -9.19 6.19
CA GLY A 151 -16.51 -10.35 6.72
C GLY A 151 -16.79 -10.21 8.21
N ASP A 152 -17.53 -11.14 8.74
CA ASP A 152 -17.80 -11.21 10.18
C ASP A 152 -16.71 -12.05 10.86
N TYR A 153 -15.77 -11.36 11.47
CA TYR A 153 -14.64 -11.95 12.20
C TYR A 153 -14.65 -11.56 13.67
N LEU A 154 -15.53 -10.62 14.07
CA LEU A 154 -15.63 -10.16 15.46
C LEU A 154 -16.67 -11.03 16.18
N PRO A 155 -16.27 -11.80 17.19
CA PRO A 155 -17.22 -12.59 17.96
C PRO A 155 -18.31 -11.72 18.61
N ALA A 156 -19.52 -12.24 18.69
CA ALA A 156 -20.64 -11.53 19.31
C ALA A 156 -20.31 -11.11 20.75
N GLY A 157 -20.58 -9.85 21.08
CA GLY A 157 -20.32 -9.28 22.41
C GLY A 157 -18.86 -8.86 22.66
N GLN A 158 -17.95 -9.03 21.70
CA GLN A 158 -16.57 -8.52 21.81
C GLN A 158 -16.42 -7.13 21.18
N SER A 159 -15.59 -6.30 21.81
CA SER A 159 -15.18 -5.01 21.24
C SER A 159 -14.12 -5.19 20.16
N PRO A 160 -14.07 -4.29 19.15
CA PRO A 160 -12.99 -4.27 18.18
C PRO A 160 -11.62 -4.15 18.83
N ASP A 161 -10.62 -4.81 18.24
CA ASP A 161 -9.24 -4.68 18.68
C ASP A 161 -8.73 -3.22 18.50
N PRO A 162 -7.89 -2.72 19.41
CA PRO A 162 -7.37 -1.35 19.33
C PRO A 162 -6.44 -1.16 18.11
N LEU A 163 -6.46 0.04 17.54
CA LEU A 163 -5.50 0.41 16.52
C LEU A 163 -4.12 0.66 17.13
N PRO A 164 -3.04 0.23 16.48
CA PRO A 164 -1.69 0.54 16.92
C PRO A 164 -1.42 2.06 16.85
N PRO A 165 -0.52 2.60 17.70
CA PRO A 165 -0.22 4.04 17.76
C PRO A 165 0.09 4.67 16.40
N ARG A 166 0.84 3.97 15.53
CA ARG A 166 1.16 4.43 14.18
C ARG A 166 -0.06 4.62 13.26
N ALA A 167 -1.18 3.99 13.58
CA ALA A 167 -2.42 4.09 12.80
C ALA A 167 -3.39 5.15 13.36
N GLN A 168 -2.99 5.88 14.39
CA GLN A 168 -3.78 6.96 14.96
C GLN A 168 -3.42 8.26 14.25
N TRP A 169 -4.41 8.88 13.60
CA TRP A 169 -4.24 10.15 12.91
C TRP A 169 -4.30 11.31 13.90
N GLN A 170 -3.32 12.21 13.80
CA GLN A 170 -3.28 13.44 14.59
C GLN A 170 -3.27 14.64 13.64
N PRO A 171 -4.40 15.36 13.49
CA PRO A 171 -4.46 16.53 12.62
C PRO A 171 -3.51 17.64 13.10
N LEU A 172 -2.88 18.33 12.16
CA LEU A 172 -2.15 19.57 12.45
C LEU A 172 -3.14 20.70 12.76
N SER A 173 -2.70 21.65 13.55
CA SER A 173 -3.48 22.87 13.87
C SER A 173 -3.49 23.89 12.72
N ALA A 174 -2.58 23.77 11.75
CA ALA A 174 -2.51 24.65 10.61
C ALA A 174 -3.69 24.43 9.65
N ALA A 175 -4.24 25.49 9.10
CA ALA A 175 -5.28 25.41 8.08
C ALA A 175 -4.72 24.80 6.79
N PRO A 176 -5.47 23.89 6.13
CA PRO A 176 -5.01 23.30 4.87
C PRO A 176 -5.10 24.31 3.72
N GLU A 177 -4.10 24.26 2.83
CA GLU A 177 -4.03 25.06 1.62
C GLU A 177 -4.17 24.17 0.38
N PRO A 178 -4.82 24.64 -0.71
CA PRO A 178 -4.89 23.90 -1.95
C PRO A 178 -3.49 23.80 -2.60
N LEU A 179 -3.11 22.59 -3.01
CA LEU A 179 -1.82 22.34 -3.64
C LEU A 179 -1.94 21.99 -5.13
N ASP A 180 -2.83 21.07 -5.48
CA ASP A 180 -2.98 20.57 -6.85
C ASP A 180 -4.41 20.03 -7.07
N SER A 181 -4.81 19.93 -8.32
CA SER A 181 -6.07 19.31 -8.72
C SER A 181 -5.89 18.56 -10.04
N TRP A 182 -6.32 17.31 -10.09
CA TRP A 182 -6.21 16.51 -11.32
C TRP A 182 -7.36 15.54 -11.51
N ARG A 183 -7.46 15.02 -12.72
CA ARG A 183 -8.39 13.95 -13.07
C ARG A 183 -7.70 12.61 -13.06
N VAL A 184 -8.33 11.61 -12.45
CA VAL A 184 -7.85 10.22 -12.47
C VAL A 184 -8.03 9.66 -13.88
N PRO A 185 -6.96 9.19 -14.55
CA PRO A 185 -7.07 8.65 -15.89
C PRO A 185 -7.97 7.42 -15.94
N LEU A 186 -8.83 7.31 -16.95
CA LEU A 186 -9.67 6.11 -17.16
C LEU A 186 -8.83 4.83 -17.36
N THR A 187 -7.62 4.98 -17.92
CA THR A 187 -6.66 3.89 -18.11
C THR A 187 -5.76 3.65 -16.89
N GLY A 188 -5.94 4.43 -15.79
CA GLY A 188 -5.06 4.42 -14.62
C GLY A 188 -4.89 3.04 -14.00
N GLY A 189 -5.98 2.28 -13.87
CA GLY A 189 -5.94 0.92 -13.34
C GLY A 189 -5.02 0.00 -14.14
N TRP A 190 -5.21 -0.07 -15.47
CA TRP A 190 -4.39 -0.90 -16.35
C TRP A 190 -2.92 -0.45 -16.44
N ARG A 191 -2.69 0.86 -16.51
CA ARG A 191 -1.32 1.40 -16.59
C ARG A 191 -0.53 1.08 -15.33
N PHE A 192 -1.15 1.21 -14.17
CA PHE A 192 -0.48 0.90 -12.91
C PHE A 192 -0.34 -0.60 -12.68
N ALA A 193 -1.35 -1.40 -13.03
CA ALA A 193 -1.28 -2.87 -12.94
C ALA A 193 -0.09 -3.46 -13.68
N ARG A 194 0.24 -2.93 -14.86
CA ARG A 194 1.41 -3.37 -15.65
C ARG A 194 2.76 -3.11 -14.97
N ILE A 195 2.80 -2.11 -14.10
CA ILE A 195 4.02 -1.72 -13.36
C ILE A 195 4.11 -2.48 -12.04
N SER A 196 3.03 -2.48 -11.28
CA SER A 196 2.96 -3.06 -9.95
C SER A 196 2.78 -4.56 -9.94
N GLY A 197 2.17 -5.09 -11.02
CA GLY A 197 1.71 -6.46 -11.07
C GLY A 197 0.43 -6.72 -10.29
N ASP A 198 -0.24 -5.70 -9.82
CA ASP A 198 -1.54 -5.83 -9.18
C ASP A 198 -2.65 -5.79 -10.24
N PHE A 199 -3.01 -6.96 -10.73
CA PHE A 199 -4.12 -7.15 -11.68
C PHE A 199 -5.43 -7.49 -10.97
N ASN A 200 -5.66 -7.00 -9.75
CA ASN A 200 -6.94 -7.18 -9.08
C ASN A 200 -8.07 -6.63 -9.97
N PRO A 201 -9.04 -7.47 -10.37
CA PRO A 201 -10.10 -7.09 -11.31
C PRO A 201 -10.93 -5.88 -10.87
N LEU A 202 -10.98 -5.58 -9.59
CA LEU A 202 -11.58 -4.37 -9.00
C LEU A 202 -11.09 -3.07 -9.68
N HIS A 203 -9.82 -3.03 -10.10
CA HIS A 203 -9.20 -1.86 -10.73
C HIS A 203 -9.33 -1.82 -12.25
N LEU A 204 -9.76 -2.92 -12.86
CA LEU A 204 -9.66 -3.16 -14.30
C LEU A 204 -11.00 -3.32 -14.99
N SER A 205 -12.03 -3.82 -14.29
CA SER A 205 -13.32 -4.20 -14.86
C SER A 205 -14.48 -3.59 -14.08
N ARG A 206 -15.45 -3.01 -14.81
CA ARG A 206 -16.66 -2.46 -14.20
C ARG A 206 -17.55 -3.56 -13.60
N LEU A 207 -17.62 -4.72 -14.27
CA LEU A 207 -18.38 -5.86 -13.77
C LEU A 207 -17.76 -6.41 -12.48
N ALA A 208 -16.44 -6.62 -12.48
CA ALA A 208 -15.75 -7.10 -11.28
C ALA A 208 -15.85 -6.09 -10.11
N ALA A 209 -15.72 -4.79 -10.37
CA ALA A 209 -15.90 -3.78 -9.34
C ALA A 209 -17.27 -3.90 -8.66
N ARG A 210 -18.36 -4.12 -9.43
CA ARG A 210 -19.71 -4.31 -8.88
C ARG A 210 -19.83 -5.58 -8.02
N VAL A 211 -19.19 -6.67 -8.44
CA VAL A 211 -19.15 -7.92 -7.65
C VAL A 211 -18.49 -7.69 -6.29
N PHE A 212 -17.49 -6.82 -6.21
CA PHE A 212 -16.85 -6.43 -4.96
C PHE A 212 -17.56 -5.28 -4.20
N GLY A 213 -18.77 -4.88 -4.65
CA GLY A 213 -19.57 -3.85 -3.98
C GLY A 213 -19.18 -2.41 -4.31
N PHE A 214 -18.46 -2.19 -5.42
CA PHE A 214 -18.10 -0.85 -5.88
C PHE A 214 -18.89 -0.47 -7.14
N PRO A 215 -19.36 0.78 -7.28
CA PRO A 215 -20.19 1.19 -8.43
C PRO A 215 -19.42 1.19 -9.75
N ARG A 216 -18.09 1.37 -9.69
CA ARG A 216 -17.18 1.43 -10.84
C ARG A 216 -15.74 1.14 -10.41
N PRO A 217 -14.81 0.86 -11.34
CA PRO A 217 -13.41 0.62 -11.00
C PRO A 217 -12.76 1.80 -10.30
N SER A 218 -11.97 1.51 -9.28
CA SER A 218 -11.10 2.46 -8.61
C SER A 218 -9.66 2.32 -9.12
N VAL A 219 -8.87 3.39 -9.04
CA VAL A 219 -7.43 3.26 -9.21
C VAL A 219 -6.83 2.62 -7.95
N HIS A 220 -5.65 2.04 -8.07
CA HIS A 220 -4.91 1.49 -6.92
C HIS A 220 -4.57 2.59 -5.91
N GLY A 221 -4.73 2.34 -4.61
CA GLY A 221 -4.38 3.27 -3.56
C GLY A 221 -2.91 3.72 -3.65
N GLN A 222 -2.01 2.79 -3.95
CA GLN A 222 -0.59 3.06 -4.15
C GLN A 222 -0.29 4.00 -5.34
N TRP A 223 -1.13 3.98 -6.39
CA TRP A 223 -1.03 4.96 -7.46
C TRP A 223 -1.42 6.36 -6.97
N ALA A 224 -2.55 6.45 -6.25
CA ALA A 224 -3.04 7.72 -5.71
C ALA A 224 -2.00 8.35 -4.76
N LEU A 225 -1.42 7.53 -3.89
CA LEU A 225 -0.34 7.95 -3.00
C LEU A 225 0.90 8.38 -3.78
N GLY A 226 1.36 7.58 -4.74
CA GLY A 226 2.50 7.92 -5.59
C GLY A 226 2.29 9.24 -6.34
N ARG A 227 1.09 9.45 -6.92
CA ARG A 227 0.76 10.70 -7.62
C ARG A 227 0.70 11.91 -6.68
N SER A 228 0.28 11.72 -5.42
CA SER A 228 0.24 12.80 -4.43
C SER A 228 1.62 13.25 -3.93
N LEU A 229 2.66 12.46 -4.19
CA LEU A 229 4.05 12.83 -3.89
C LEU A 229 4.74 13.64 -5.01
N ALA A 230 4.08 13.82 -6.16
CA ALA A 230 4.68 14.57 -7.28
C ALA A 230 5.02 16.01 -6.87
N GLY A 231 6.21 16.47 -7.29
CA GLY A 231 6.72 17.80 -6.96
C GLY A 231 7.30 17.94 -5.54
N ARG A 232 7.27 16.88 -4.71
CA ARG A 232 7.86 16.91 -3.37
C ARG A 232 9.33 16.49 -3.39
N ARG A 233 10.16 17.24 -2.69
CA ARG A 233 11.53 16.83 -2.35
C ARG A 233 11.48 16.16 -0.98
N LEU A 234 11.88 14.90 -0.91
CA LEU A 234 11.84 14.11 0.31
C LEU A 234 13.23 14.11 0.96
N PRO A 235 13.32 14.26 2.31
CA PRO A 235 14.59 14.12 3.03
C PRO A 235 15.12 12.68 2.88
N GLU A 236 16.42 12.49 3.12
CA GLU A 236 17.03 11.15 3.03
C GLU A 236 16.35 10.17 3.99
N ARG A 237 16.17 10.59 5.22
CA ARG A 237 15.47 9.85 6.26
C ARG A 237 14.05 10.37 6.37
N VAL A 238 13.07 9.52 6.09
CA VAL A 238 11.68 9.94 6.02
C VAL A 238 10.75 8.85 6.53
N ARG A 239 9.72 9.27 7.26
CA ARG A 239 8.56 8.47 7.63
C ARG A 239 7.32 9.03 6.93
N LEU A 240 6.56 8.15 6.33
CA LEU A 240 5.31 8.45 5.66
C LEU A 240 4.20 7.54 6.20
N ASP A 241 3.22 8.12 6.86
CA ASP A 241 2.03 7.43 7.36
C ASP A 241 0.82 7.79 6.49
N VAL A 242 0.07 6.78 6.04
CA VAL A 242 -1.03 6.95 5.08
C VAL A 242 -2.27 6.18 5.49
N HIS A 243 -3.43 6.84 5.37
CA HIS A 243 -4.75 6.25 5.51
C HIS A 243 -5.53 6.37 4.19
N PHE A 244 -6.04 5.24 3.70
CA PHE A 244 -6.93 5.19 2.54
C PHE A 244 -8.37 5.16 3.04
N GLU A 245 -9.05 6.30 2.98
CA GLU A 245 -10.37 6.50 3.56
C GLU A 245 -11.50 6.03 2.64
N ALA A 246 -11.34 6.26 1.34
CA ALA A 246 -12.34 5.88 0.36
C ALA A 246 -11.72 5.53 -1.01
N PRO A 247 -12.42 4.74 -1.84
CA PRO A 247 -11.94 4.39 -3.17
C PRO A 247 -11.89 5.61 -4.09
N LEU A 248 -10.76 5.81 -4.75
CA LEU A 248 -10.61 6.83 -5.78
C LEU A 248 -10.98 6.24 -7.16
N PHE A 249 -12.14 6.58 -7.66
CA PHE A 249 -12.68 6.01 -8.89
C PHE A 249 -12.02 6.57 -10.16
N LEU A 250 -11.88 5.73 -11.18
CA LEU A 250 -11.42 6.15 -12.50
C LEU A 250 -12.32 7.25 -13.08
N GLY A 251 -11.73 8.27 -13.67
CA GLY A 251 -12.43 9.42 -14.24
C GLY A 251 -12.84 10.50 -13.23
N SER A 252 -12.71 10.30 -11.92
CA SER A 252 -12.98 11.32 -10.91
C SER A 252 -11.98 12.47 -10.97
N ARG A 253 -12.41 13.64 -10.54
CA ARG A 253 -11.52 14.76 -10.18
C ARG A 253 -11.22 14.69 -8.69
N VAL A 254 -9.99 15.04 -8.34
CA VAL A 254 -9.54 15.15 -6.94
C VAL A 254 -8.83 16.47 -6.75
N ARG A 255 -8.94 17.00 -5.54
CA ARG A 255 -8.18 18.14 -5.05
C ARG A 255 -7.22 17.64 -3.99
N GLN A 256 -5.99 18.08 -4.05
CA GLN A 256 -5.00 17.87 -3.03
C GLN A 256 -4.84 19.14 -2.21
N GLU A 257 -5.01 19.01 -0.91
CA GLU A 257 -4.74 20.06 0.07
C GLU A 257 -3.59 19.63 0.96
N HIS A 258 -2.82 20.56 1.45
CA HIS A 258 -1.74 20.30 2.37
C HIS A 258 -1.69 21.34 3.50
N CYS A 259 -1.07 20.96 4.61
CA CYS A 259 -0.66 21.86 5.66
C CYS A 259 0.72 21.45 6.16
N ARG A 260 1.49 22.40 6.64
CA ARG A 260 2.83 22.17 7.15
C ARG A 260 3.02 22.86 8.49
N GLN A 261 3.64 22.15 9.44
CA GLN A 261 4.00 22.68 10.73
C GLN A 261 5.41 22.20 11.09
N GLY A 262 6.38 23.08 11.02
CA GLY A 262 7.80 22.71 11.13
C GLY A 262 8.23 21.75 10.04
N GLU A 263 8.79 20.61 10.42
CA GLU A 263 9.22 19.54 9.50
C GLU A 263 8.12 18.54 9.17
N ARG A 264 6.98 18.62 9.87
CA ARG A 264 5.83 17.77 9.61
C ARG A 264 4.97 18.35 8.50
N GLU A 265 4.67 17.55 7.50
CA GLU A 265 3.75 17.88 6.43
C GLU A 265 2.60 16.88 6.40
N GLN A 266 1.37 17.38 6.32
CA GLN A 266 0.18 16.56 6.08
C GLN A 266 -0.49 16.99 4.79
N TRP A 267 -1.11 16.03 4.10
CA TRP A 267 -1.98 16.32 2.97
C TRP A 267 -3.14 15.36 2.89
N ALA A 268 -4.19 15.83 2.22
CA ALA A 268 -5.36 15.05 1.91
C ALA A 268 -5.63 15.07 0.41
N LEU A 269 -6.10 13.95 -0.13
CA LEU A 269 -6.79 13.91 -1.41
C LEU A 269 -8.28 13.93 -1.14
N LEU A 270 -8.98 14.93 -1.67
CA LEU A 270 -10.40 15.16 -1.46
C LEU A 270 -11.19 14.88 -2.73
N SER A 271 -12.39 14.32 -2.57
CA SER A 271 -13.37 14.25 -3.65
C SER A 271 -13.83 15.65 -4.02
N THR A 272 -13.96 15.93 -5.32
CA THR A 272 -14.58 17.18 -5.81
C THR A 272 -16.03 16.96 -6.24
N CYS A 273 -16.60 15.76 -6.05
CA CYS A 273 -17.98 15.44 -6.37
C CYS A 273 -18.80 15.35 -5.08
N GLY A 274 -19.77 16.24 -4.89
CA GLY A 274 -20.56 16.33 -3.65
C GLY A 274 -19.78 16.98 -2.50
N GLU A 275 -20.07 16.57 -1.27
CA GLU A 275 -19.31 17.01 -0.11
C GLU A 275 -17.83 16.61 -0.23
N ALA A 276 -16.94 17.55 0.11
CA ALA A 276 -15.51 17.31 0.12
C ALA A 276 -15.17 16.31 1.25
N ARG A 277 -14.96 15.05 0.90
CA ARG A 277 -14.56 14.01 1.86
C ARG A 277 -13.19 13.48 1.52
N PRO A 278 -12.40 13.12 2.53
CA PRO A 278 -11.07 12.56 2.30
C PRO A 278 -11.17 11.19 1.61
N LEU A 279 -10.31 11.02 0.61
CA LEU A 279 -10.08 9.75 -0.09
C LEU A 279 -8.79 9.11 0.39
N LEU A 280 -7.81 9.96 0.74
CA LEU A 280 -6.50 9.60 1.27
C LEU A 280 -6.03 10.70 2.20
N LEU A 281 -5.51 10.32 3.35
CA LEU A 281 -4.80 11.17 4.29
C LEU A 281 -3.35 10.71 4.39
N ALA A 282 -2.40 11.63 4.37
CA ALA A 282 -1.00 11.30 4.47
C ALA A 282 -0.26 12.30 5.37
N GLN A 283 0.70 11.79 6.12
CA GLN A 283 1.60 12.55 6.97
C GLN A 283 3.04 12.15 6.68
N LEU A 284 3.89 13.13 6.54
CA LEU A 284 5.32 12.98 6.31
C LEU A 284 6.07 13.68 7.43
N ASP A 285 6.98 12.94 8.05
CA ASP A 285 7.85 13.40 9.13
C ASP A 285 9.29 12.98 8.83
N GLU A 286 10.24 13.55 9.54
CA GLU A 286 11.57 12.97 9.64
C GLU A 286 11.49 11.57 10.27
N ALA A 287 12.26 10.63 9.75
CA ALA A 287 12.22 9.26 10.26
C ALA A 287 12.91 9.18 11.65
N PRO A 288 12.20 8.67 12.66
CA PRO A 288 12.84 8.39 13.95
C PRO A 288 13.89 7.26 13.79
N PRO A 289 14.86 7.19 14.69
CA PRO A 289 15.76 6.05 14.74
C PRO A 289 14.96 4.76 15.10
N GLY A 290 15.34 3.63 14.51
CA GLY A 290 14.75 2.33 14.81
C GLY A 290 13.58 1.94 13.88
N PRO A 291 13.17 0.65 13.92
CA PRO A 291 12.17 0.09 13.06
C PRO A 291 10.74 0.57 13.41
N LEU A 292 9.85 0.50 12.42
CA LEU A 292 8.40 0.66 12.62
C LEU A 292 7.87 -0.45 13.54
N ARG A 293 7.12 -0.06 14.57
CA ARG A 293 6.47 -0.96 15.54
C ARG A 293 4.97 -0.96 15.38
#